data_81003c01ae7f9ae9043b342cae86c500
#
_entry.id   81003c01ae7f9ae9043b342cae86c500
#
_cell.length_a   1.000
_cell.length_b   1.000
_cell.length_c   1.000
_cell.angle_alpha   90.00
_cell.angle_beta   90.00
_cell.angle_gamma   90.00
#
_symmetry.space_group_name_H-M   'P 1'
#
loop_
_entity.id
_entity.type
_entity.pdbx_description
1 polymer ?
#
loop_
_entity_poly.entity_id
_entity_poly.type
_entity_poly.pdbx_seq_one_letter_code
_entity_poly.pdbx_strand_id
1 'polypeptide(L)'
;MVRCFALFFVFTCVNRVLYIRGSCGAQSEPTVPQGAAGCGCGNLKRDAALEHVEDRTASADPDNTYSRGANERSPEAQGDEKKTQSQMVLVSGGQFLMGTDNPGIPADGEGPQRLVHVDSFYMDIQEVTNQQFQSFVNATAYITEAETFGDSFVFEGILSKSVKNQITQAVAAAPWWLPVKGANWRHPDGPDSNITNILDHPVLHVSWADAVAYCSWANRRLPTEAEWEYACRGGLKDRRYPWGNKLNPKGQHYANLWQGDFPNHNSAEDGYIKTSPVKSFPANAFGLYDMAGNAWEWTSDWWTVHHTTDQQHNPMGPPSGTDKVKKGGSYMCHKSYCYRYRCEARSQNTPDSAASNLGFRCVSQGQQ
;
A
#
# COMPACT_ATOMS: atom_id res chain seq x y z
N MET A 1 49.99 -50.03 -5.59
CA MET A 1 50.48 -50.71 -4.39
C MET A 1 51.19 -49.69 -3.52
N VAL A 2 50.51 -49.12 -2.54
CA VAL A 2 51.09 -48.52 -1.33
C VAL A 2 50.05 -48.64 -0.23
N ARG A 3 50.37 -49.35 0.80
CA ARG A 3 49.55 -49.60 2.02
C ARG A 3 49.72 -48.38 2.95
N CYS A 4 48.66 -47.84 3.45
CA CYS A 4 48.70 -46.99 4.64
C CYS A 4 48.23 -47.78 5.87
N PHE A 5 49.06 -47.74 6.90
CA PHE A 5 48.87 -48.38 8.19
C PHE A 5 47.90 -47.56 9.06
N ALA A 6 46.96 -48.26 9.70
CA ALA A 6 46.16 -47.74 10.76
C ALA A 6 46.87 -47.88 12.09
N LEU A 7 47.00 -46.79 12.87
CA LEU A 7 47.41 -46.82 14.26
C LEU A 7 46.17 -46.70 15.15
N PHE A 8 45.86 -47.75 15.90
CA PHE A 8 44.89 -47.76 16.99
C PHE A 8 45.53 -47.17 18.23
N PHE A 9 44.94 -46.11 18.78
CA PHE A 9 45.14 -45.73 20.17
C PHE A 9 43.84 -45.99 20.93
N VAL A 10 43.94 -46.96 21.87
CA VAL A 10 42.93 -47.24 22.88
C VAL A 10 43.16 -46.28 24.02
N PHE A 11 42.18 -45.44 24.35
CA PHE A 11 42.05 -44.78 25.64
C PHE A 11 40.67 -45.05 26.22
N THR A 12 40.68 -45.82 27.29
CA THR A 12 39.57 -45.98 28.23
C THR A 12 39.45 -44.71 29.04
N CYS A 13 38.26 -44.07 29.09
CA CYS A 13 37.67 -43.61 30.36
C CYS A 13 36.31 -42.93 30.19
N VAL A 14 35.38 -43.45 31.00
CA VAL A 14 34.30 -42.78 31.74
C VAL A 14 33.21 -42.01 31.01
N ASN A 15 32.03 -42.57 31.11
CA ASN A 15 30.69 -42.02 30.92
C ASN A 15 30.53 -40.49 31.03
N ARG A 16 30.26 -39.85 29.93
CA ARG A 16 29.34 -38.71 29.84
C ARG A 16 28.65 -38.74 28.46
N VAL A 17 27.38 -39.08 28.49
CA VAL A 17 26.51 -38.91 27.32
C VAL A 17 26.34 -37.41 27.06
N LEU A 18 27.06 -36.87 26.10
CA LEU A 18 26.77 -35.54 25.53
C LEU A 18 25.68 -35.73 24.46
N TYR A 19 24.45 -35.31 24.77
CA TYR A 19 23.42 -35.07 23.77
C TYR A 19 23.87 -33.88 22.94
N ILE A 20 24.42 -34.14 21.77
CA ILE A 20 24.53 -33.11 20.73
C ILE A 20 23.12 -32.95 20.15
N ARG A 21 22.39 -31.95 20.64
CA ARG A 21 21.23 -31.40 19.93
C ARG A 21 21.77 -30.76 18.67
N GLY A 22 21.57 -31.43 17.55
CA GLY A 22 21.66 -30.80 16.23
C GLY A 22 20.65 -29.67 16.20
N SER A 23 21.09 -28.40 16.38
CA SER A 23 20.30 -27.26 16.08
C SER A 23 20.16 -27.23 14.56
N CYS A 24 18.98 -27.56 14.04
CA CYS A 24 18.59 -27.09 12.73
C CYS A 24 18.73 -25.57 12.72
N GLY A 25 19.71 -25.06 11.99
CA GLY A 25 19.90 -23.62 11.82
C GLY A 25 18.61 -23.01 11.32
N ALA A 26 17.95 -22.27 12.19
CA ALA A 26 16.96 -21.30 11.74
C ALA A 26 17.71 -20.36 10.79
N GLN A 27 17.34 -20.34 9.53
CA GLN A 27 17.81 -19.31 8.61
C GLN A 27 17.40 -17.98 9.24
N SER A 28 18.40 -17.22 9.71
CA SER A 28 18.20 -15.86 10.18
C SER A 28 17.61 -15.08 9.02
N GLU A 29 16.38 -14.61 9.17
CA GLU A 29 15.78 -13.66 8.24
C GLU A 29 16.72 -12.45 8.13
N PRO A 30 17.02 -11.94 6.93
CA PRO A 30 17.88 -10.77 6.77
C PRO A 30 17.23 -9.60 7.51
N THR A 31 17.92 -9.03 8.48
CA THR A 31 17.56 -7.77 9.14
C THR A 31 17.56 -6.66 8.08
N VAL A 32 16.45 -5.96 7.94
CA VAL A 32 16.38 -4.75 7.12
C VAL A 32 17.37 -3.74 7.69
N PRO A 33 18.29 -3.15 6.90
CA PRO A 33 19.25 -2.18 7.40
C PRO A 33 18.51 -1.02 8.09
N GLN A 34 18.89 -0.69 9.32
CA GLN A 34 18.43 0.51 9.99
C GLN A 34 18.94 1.71 9.21
N GLY A 35 18.01 2.46 8.59
CA GLY A 35 18.32 3.65 7.80
C GLY A 35 17.97 3.52 6.30
N ALA A 36 17.47 2.40 5.84
CA ALA A 36 16.94 2.34 4.47
C ALA A 36 15.69 3.23 4.35
N ALA A 37 15.74 4.20 3.45
CA ALA A 37 14.69 5.22 3.21
C ALA A 37 13.36 4.64 2.69
N GLY A 38 13.12 3.35 2.80
CA GLY A 38 11.92 2.65 2.32
C GLY A 38 11.62 2.96 0.85
N CYS A 39 10.37 2.72 0.41
CA CYS A 39 9.93 3.12 -0.93
C CYS A 39 9.79 4.66 -1.09
N GLY A 40 10.11 5.44 -0.08
CA GLY A 40 9.93 6.89 -0.07
C GLY A 40 8.47 7.35 -0.05
N CYS A 41 7.52 6.42 0.01
CA CYS A 41 6.10 6.73 -0.06
C CYS A 41 5.60 7.63 1.09
N GLY A 42 6.28 7.63 2.26
CA GLY A 42 6.00 8.52 3.39
C GLY A 42 6.61 9.92 3.25
N ASN A 43 7.46 10.13 2.24
CA ASN A 43 8.13 11.42 1.98
C ASN A 43 7.43 12.25 0.88
N LEU A 44 6.32 11.75 0.36
CA LEU A 44 5.55 12.43 -0.69
C LEU A 44 4.68 13.50 -0.03
N LYS A 45 5.23 14.70 0.09
CA LYS A 45 4.56 15.90 0.59
C LYS A 45 4.69 16.99 -0.46
N ARG A 46 3.69 17.84 -0.61
CA ARG A 46 3.72 18.93 -1.61
C ARG A 46 4.81 19.96 -1.34
N ASP A 47 5.23 20.10 -0.08
CA ASP A 47 6.35 20.91 0.36
C ASP A 47 7.67 20.14 0.50
N ALA A 48 7.72 18.87 0.01
CA ALA A 48 8.93 18.08 0.05
C ALA A 48 10.08 18.75 -0.69
N ALA A 49 11.29 18.67 -0.15
CA ALA A 49 12.48 19.13 -0.83
C ALA A 49 12.64 18.36 -2.17
N LEU A 50 12.68 19.12 -3.25
CA LEU A 50 12.90 18.61 -4.61
C LEU A 50 14.35 18.88 -4.99
N GLU A 51 15.03 17.87 -5.54
CA GLU A 51 16.37 18.00 -6.11
C GLU A 51 16.30 18.08 -7.62
N HIS A 52 17.20 18.87 -8.21
CA HIS A 52 17.38 18.88 -9.65
C HIS A 52 17.99 17.54 -10.10
N VAL A 53 17.38 16.93 -11.11
CA VAL A 53 17.94 15.75 -11.78
C VAL A 53 19.00 16.26 -12.75
N GLU A 54 20.28 16.00 -12.42
CA GLU A 54 21.38 16.36 -13.32
C GLU A 54 21.29 15.56 -14.64
N ASP A 55 21.44 16.31 -15.73
CA ASP A 55 21.61 15.85 -17.11
C ASP A 55 20.48 15.00 -17.74
N ARG A 56 19.36 15.68 -18.01
CA ARG A 56 18.43 15.24 -19.07
C ARG A 56 18.40 16.33 -20.13
N THR A 57 19.19 16.17 -21.18
CA THR A 57 19.19 17.09 -22.32
C THR A 57 17.79 17.17 -22.93
N ALA A 58 17.03 18.18 -22.55
CA ALA A 58 15.76 18.54 -23.16
C ALA A 58 15.97 19.75 -24.05
N SER A 59 15.79 19.58 -25.35
CA SER A 59 15.49 20.70 -26.24
C SER A 59 14.08 21.16 -25.91
N ALA A 60 13.94 22.37 -25.40
CA ALA A 60 12.68 22.99 -25.10
C ALA A 60 11.92 23.30 -26.39
N ASP A 61 10.74 22.73 -26.54
CA ASP A 61 9.73 23.18 -27.50
C ASP A 61 8.73 24.09 -26.75
N PRO A 62 8.62 25.39 -27.09
CA PRO A 62 7.85 26.34 -26.28
C PRO A 62 6.34 26.37 -26.55
N ASP A 63 5.77 25.43 -27.31
CA ASP A 63 4.39 25.51 -27.75
C ASP A 63 3.55 24.27 -27.34
N ASN A 64 3.31 24.10 -26.04
CA ASN A 64 2.31 23.13 -25.58
C ASN A 64 1.27 23.80 -24.70
N THR A 65 0.29 24.38 -25.38
CA THR A 65 -0.97 24.85 -24.79
C THR A 65 -1.76 23.62 -24.29
N TYR A 66 -1.83 23.47 -22.96
CA TYR A 66 -2.65 22.46 -22.30
C TYR A 66 -4.10 22.58 -22.79
N SER A 67 -4.62 21.51 -23.40
CA SER A 67 -5.99 21.48 -23.88
C SER A 67 -6.97 21.50 -22.70
N ARG A 68 -7.79 22.52 -22.64
CA ARG A 68 -8.97 22.68 -21.76
C ARG A 68 -10.09 21.63 -22.01
N GLY A 69 -9.81 20.53 -22.72
CA GLY A 69 -10.80 19.57 -23.21
C GLY A 69 -11.16 18.42 -22.28
N ALA A 70 -10.62 18.34 -21.05
CA ALA A 70 -10.87 17.20 -20.14
C ALA A 70 -12.28 17.19 -19.49
N ASN A 71 -13.12 18.20 -19.74
CA ASN A 71 -14.47 18.34 -19.18
C ASN A 71 -15.61 18.24 -20.22
N GLU A 72 -15.39 17.73 -21.40
CA GLU A 72 -16.48 17.48 -22.31
C GLU A 72 -17.25 16.22 -21.92
N ARG A 73 -18.52 16.43 -21.54
CA ARG A 73 -19.49 15.38 -21.23
C ARG A 73 -19.72 14.53 -22.50
N SER A 74 -19.39 13.23 -22.41
CA SER A 74 -19.98 12.26 -23.33
C SER A 74 -21.43 12.01 -22.92
N PRO A 75 -22.42 12.24 -23.79
CA PRO A 75 -23.81 11.96 -23.52
C PRO A 75 -24.11 10.51 -23.87
N GLU A 76 -23.85 9.55 -22.99
CA GLU A 76 -24.43 8.20 -23.07
C GLU A 76 -23.96 7.36 -21.87
N ALA A 77 -24.63 7.50 -20.73
CA ALA A 77 -24.60 6.47 -19.68
C ALA A 77 -25.87 6.58 -18.81
N GLN A 78 -27.03 6.47 -19.46
CA GLN A 78 -28.26 6.05 -18.76
C GLN A 78 -28.36 4.52 -18.92
N GLY A 79 -27.83 3.76 -17.98
CA GLY A 79 -27.96 2.30 -18.00
C GLY A 79 -26.88 1.64 -17.16
N ASP A 80 -27.15 1.47 -15.90
CA ASP A 80 -26.60 0.48 -14.95
C ASP A 80 -26.14 1.09 -13.61
N GLU A 81 -27.00 1.80 -12.93
CA GLU A 81 -26.75 2.23 -11.53
C GLU A 81 -26.49 1.05 -10.57
N LYS A 82 -26.92 -0.16 -10.91
CA LYS A 82 -26.71 -1.36 -10.10
C LYS A 82 -25.31 -1.97 -10.20
N LYS A 83 -24.51 -1.66 -11.22
CA LYS A 83 -23.15 -2.22 -11.40
C LYS A 83 -22.05 -1.38 -10.76
N THR A 84 -22.31 -0.14 -10.41
CA THR A 84 -21.34 0.81 -9.87
C THR A 84 -21.26 0.80 -8.33
N GLN A 85 -22.22 0.17 -7.65
CA GLN A 85 -22.21 0.12 -6.18
C GLN A 85 -21.19 -0.92 -5.68
N SER A 86 -20.21 -0.48 -4.87
CA SER A 86 -19.24 -1.37 -4.23
C SER A 86 -19.96 -2.40 -3.36
N GLN A 87 -19.61 -3.67 -3.54
CA GLN A 87 -20.08 -4.74 -2.67
C GLN A 87 -19.39 -4.62 -1.31
N MET A 88 -20.16 -4.67 -0.23
CA MET A 88 -19.66 -4.67 1.15
C MET A 88 -19.87 -6.02 1.81
N VAL A 89 -19.00 -6.36 2.75
CA VAL A 89 -19.14 -7.52 3.63
C VAL A 89 -19.28 -7.07 5.08
N LEU A 90 -20.12 -7.76 5.85
CA LEU A 90 -20.19 -7.57 7.30
C LEU A 90 -18.93 -8.16 7.95
N VAL A 91 -18.16 -7.31 8.60
CA VAL A 91 -17.08 -7.69 9.49
C VAL A 91 -17.66 -7.72 10.91
N SER A 92 -17.93 -8.91 11.44
CA SER A 92 -18.44 -9.06 12.80
C SER A 92 -17.42 -8.51 13.80
N GLY A 93 -17.87 -7.66 14.69
CA GLY A 93 -17.03 -7.07 15.73
C GLY A 93 -16.40 -8.10 16.66
N GLY A 94 -15.37 -7.69 17.37
CA GLY A 94 -14.67 -8.56 18.29
C GLY A 94 -13.39 -7.95 18.84
N GLN A 95 -12.67 -8.74 19.64
CA GLN A 95 -11.39 -8.36 20.20
C GLN A 95 -10.24 -8.95 19.40
N PHE A 96 -9.19 -8.16 19.21
CA PHE A 96 -7.96 -8.61 18.60
C PHE A 96 -6.73 -7.90 19.21
N LEU A 97 -5.56 -8.44 18.95
CA LEU A 97 -4.30 -7.81 19.29
C LEU A 97 -3.85 -6.95 18.10
N MET A 98 -3.98 -5.63 18.25
CA MET A 98 -3.54 -4.64 17.27
C MET A 98 -2.05 -4.37 17.42
N GLY A 99 -1.34 -4.22 16.30
CA GLY A 99 0.10 -4.02 16.29
C GLY A 99 0.87 -5.31 16.55
N THR A 100 2.12 -5.15 16.99
CA THR A 100 3.02 -6.29 17.23
C THR A 100 4.09 -5.95 18.26
N ASP A 101 4.52 -6.95 19.07
CA ASP A 101 5.70 -6.83 19.95
C ASP A 101 7.00 -7.18 19.22
N ASN A 102 6.91 -7.60 17.94
CA ASN A 102 8.07 -7.87 17.10
C ASN A 102 7.97 -7.04 15.78
N PRO A 103 8.13 -5.71 15.89
CA PRO A 103 7.94 -4.81 14.76
C PRO A 103 8.96 -5.05 13.65
N GLY A 104 8.49 -5.08 12.41
CA GLY A 104 9.35 -5.12 11.23
C GLY A 104 10.03 -3.77 10.99
N ILE A 105 9.36 -2.67 11.32
CA ILE A 105 9.85 -1.30 11.22
C ILE A 105 9.50 -0.54 12.49
N PRO A 106 10.35 -0.59 13.54
CA PRO A 106 10.06 0.03 14.83
C PRO A 106 9.75 1.53 14.74
N ALA A 107 10.41 2.25 13.83
CA ALA A 107 10.22 3.69 13.62
C ALA A 107 8.79 4.07 13.16
N ASP A 108 8.04 3.11 12.60
CA ASP A 108 6.67 3.35 12.15
C ASP A 108 5.63 3.18 13.29
N GLY A 109 6.06 2.84 14.52
CA GLY A 109 5.14 2.65 15.65
C GLY A 109 4.22 1.44 15.46
N GLU A 110 4.72 0.33 14.90
CA GLU A 110 3.96 -0.91 14.73
C GLU A 110 3.65 -1.59 16.08
N GLY A 111 4.38 -1.25 17.13
CA GLY A 111 4.20 -1.71 18.51
C GLY A 111 3.95 -0.59 19.49
N PRO A 112 3.69 -0.95 20.76
CA PRO A 112 3.51 -2.29 21.30
C PRO A 112 2.19 -2.94 20.87
N GLN A 113 2.10 -4.28 20.96
CA GLN A 113 0.86 -5.01 20.79
C GLN A 113 -0.13 -4.61 21.89
N ARG A 114 -1.40 -4.40 21.54
CA ARG A 114 -2.44 -3.95 22.44
C ARG A 114 -3.78 -4.58 22.15
N LEU A 115 -4.58 -4.85 23.20
CA LEU A 115 -5.89 -5.42 23.05
C LEU A 115 -6.89 -4.34 22.59
N VAL A 116 -7.51 -4.56 21.45
CA VAL A 116 -8.50 -3.64 20.88
C VAL A 116 -9.80 -4.39 20.64
N HIS A 117 -10.92 -3.76 20.98
CA HIS A 117 -12.25 -4.17 20.59
C HIS A 117 -12.76 -3.25 19.48
N VAL A 118 -13.29 -3.81 18.40
CA VAL A 118 -14.00 -3.09 17.35
C VAL A 118 -15.45 -3.60 17.28
N ASP A 119 -16.40 -2.70 17.11
CA ASP A 119 -17.80 -3.06 16.85
C ASP A 119 -17.97 -3.61 15.44
N SER A 120 -19.09 -4.25 15.15
CA SER A 120 -19.39 -4.74 13.80
C SER A 120 -19.56 -3.58 12.83
N PHE A 121 -19.03 -3.74 11.62
CA PHE A 121 -19.13 -2.75 10.54
C PHE A 121 -19.16 -3.45 9.18
N TYR A 122 -19.63 -2.75 8.17
CA TYR A 122 -19.51 -3.20 6.79
C TYR A 122 -18.27 -2.57 6.15
N MET A 123 -17.52 -3.33 5.35
CA MET A 123 -16.35 -2.86 4.62
C MET A 123 -16.47 -3.22 3.15
N ASP A 124 -16.05 -2.33 2.27
CA ASP A 124 -15.87 -2.63 0.85
C ASP A 124 -14.97 -3.84 0.69
N ILE A 125 -15.42 -4.83 -0.10
CA ILE A 125 -14.65 -6.07 -0.28
C ILE A 125 -13.30 -5.86 -0.97
N GLN A 126 -13.10 -4.71 -1.61
CA GLN A 126 -11.93 -4.33 -2.42
C GLN A 126 -11.69 -2.82 -2.32
N GLU A 127 -10.58 -2.35 -2.87
CA GLU A 127 -10.34 -0.91 -3.04
C GLU A 127 -11.39 -0.28 -3.96
N VAL A 128 -11.65 1.02 -3.78
CA VAL A 128 -12.50 1.80 -4.70
C VAL A 128 -11.83 1.84 -6.08
N THR A 129 -12.58 1.46 -7.11
CA THR A 129 -12.06 1.36 -8.49
C THR A 129 -12.16 2.69 -9.24
N ASN A 130 -11.39 2.81 -10.32
CA ASN A 130 -11.48 3.95 -11.25
C ASN A 130 -12.93 4.15 -11.76
N GLN A 131 -13.65 3.08 -12.09
CA GLN A 131 -15.04 3.14 -12.53
C GLN A 131 -15.96 3.74 -11.46
N GLN A 132 -15.80 3.31 -10.21
CA GLN A 132 -16.61 3.79 -9.10
C GLN A 132 -16.32 5.26 -8.79
N PHE A 133 -15.04 5.64 -8.80
CA PHE A 133 -14.64 7.03 -8.58
C PHE A 133 -15.10 7.94 -9.74
N GLN A 134 -15.04 7.44 -10.98
CA GLN A 134 -15.59 8.14 -12.15
C GLN A 134 -17.09 8.41 -12.00
N SER A 135 -17.86 7.45 -11.48
CA SER A 135 -19.29 7.64 -11.21
C SER A 135 -19.55 8.74 -10.18
N PHE A 136 -18.75 8.80 -9.12
CA PHE A 136 -18.79 9.90 -8.14
C PHE A 136 -18.50 11.25 -8.77
N VAL A 137 -17.41 11.36 -9.52
CA VAL A 137 -17.04 12.63 -10.18
C VAL A 137 -18.09 13.05 -11.20
N ASN A 138 -18.64 12.13 -11.98
CA ASN A 138 -19.70 12.43 -12.94
C ASN A 138 -20.99 12.91 -12.26
N ALA A 139 -21.33 12.34 -11.08
CA ALA A 139 -22.53 12.74 -10.36
C ALA A 139 -22.39 14.07 -9.62
N THR A 140 -21.18 14.46 -9.21
CA THR A 140 -20.96 15.60 -8.31
C THR A 140 -20.17 16.74 -8.95
N ALA A 141 -19.55 16.52 -10.10
CA ALA A 141 -18.56 17.42 -10.69
C ALA A 141 -17.37 17.72 -9.73
N TYR A 142 -17.04 16.76 -8.88
CA TYR A 142 -15.94 16.90 -7.92
C TYR A 142 -14.60 17.07 -8.64
N ILE A 143 -13.78 17.99 -8.14
CA ILE A 143 -12.41 18.23 -8.62
C ILE A 143 -11.47 17.80 -7.50
N THR A 144 -10.56 16.88 -7.78
CA THR A 144 -9.61 16.36 -6.80
C THR A 144 -8.52 17.38 -6.47
N GLU A 145 -7.85 17.18 -5.33
CA GLU A 145 -6.71 18.03 -4.96
C GLU A 145 -5.59 17.95 -6.00
N ALA A 146 -5.29 16.76 -6.56
CA ALA A 146 -4.31 16.62 -7.62
C ALA A 146 -4.69 17.42 -8.89
N GLU A 147 -5.96 17.45 -9.28
CA GLU A 147 -6.47 18.28 -10.38
C GLU A 147 -6.38 19.78 -10.04
N THR A 148 -6.65 20.17 -8.80
CA THR A 148 -6.57 21.55 -8.32
C THR A 148 -5.13 22.06 -8.29
N PHE A 149 -4.19 21.25 -7.80
CA PHE A 149 -2.76 21.59 -7.77
C PHE A 149 -2.11 21.52 -9.17
N GLY A 150 -2.70 20.70 -10.05
CA GLY A 150 -2.20 20.50 -11.41
C GLY A 150 -1.06 19.51 -11.53
N ASP A 151 -0.71 18.78 -10.44
CA ASP A 151 0.31 17.74 -10.44
C ASP A 151 0.02 16.65 -9.39
N SER A 152 0.77 15.55 -9.51
CA SER A 152 0.82 14.49 -8.51
C SER A 152 2.14 13.72 -8.60
N PHE A 153 2.46 12.93 -7.56
CA PHE A 153 3.68 12.12 -7.56
C PHE A 153 3.48 10.82 -8.33
N VAL A 154 4.34 10.59 -9.31
CA VAL A 154 4.36 9.37 -10.12
C VAL A 154 5.68 8.65 -9.95
N PHE A 155 5.63 7.32 -9.83
CA PHE A 155 6.82 6.47 -9.89
C PHE A 155 7.45 6.56 -11.27
N GLU A 156 8.74 6.90 -11.34
CA GLU A 156 9.43 7.16 -12.62
C GLU A 156 9.42 5.96 -13.59
N GLY A 157 9.36 4.74 -13.04
CA GLY A 157 9.39 3.50 -13.83
C GLY A 157 8.14 3.25 -14.68
N ILE A 158 7.02 3.97 -14.41
CA ILE A 158 5.76 3.83 -15.17
C ILE A 158 5.53 4.97 -16.16
N LEU A 159 6.36 6.01 -16.12
CA LEU A 159 6.23 7.16 -17.03
C LEU A 159 6.67 6.81 -18.45
N SER A 160 6.00 7.42 -19.42
CA SER A 160 6.48 7.42 -20.79
C SER A 160 7.82 8.18 -20.90
N LYS A 161 8.62 7.85 -21.91
CA LYS A 161 9.89 8.55 -22.15
C LYS A 161 9.67 10.05 -22.44
N SER A 162 8.58 10.39 -23.11
CA SER A 162 8.24 11.79 -23.44
C SER A 162 7.98 12.61 -22.18
N VAL A 163 7.17 12.11 -21.26
CA VAL A 163 6.87 12.78 -19.98
C VAL A 163 8.14 12.82 -19.09
N LYS A 164 8.84 11.70 -18.96
CA LYS A 164 10.06 11.61 -18.13
C LYS A 164 11.13 12.62 -18.54
N ASN A 165 11.32 12.86 -19.84
CA ASN A 165 12.31 13.80 -20.35
C ASN A 165 11.99 15.28 -20.05
N GLN A 166 10.75 15.60 -19.69
CA GLN A 166 10.34 16.97 -19.34
C GLN A 166 10.49 17.29 -17.84
N ILE A 167 10.79 16.28 -17.02
CA ILE A 167 10.85 16.43 -15.57
C ILE A 167 12.31 16.66 -15.15
N THR A 168 12.54 17.77 -14.46
CA THR A 168 13.87 18.18 -13.98
C THR A 168 14.02 18.07 -12.47
N GLN A 169 12.97 17.64 -11.76
CA GLN A 169 12.96 17.55 -10.30
C GLN A 169 12.50 16.17 -9.84
N ALA A 170 13.03 15.74 -8.70
CA ALA A 170 12.64 14.50 -8.02
C ALA A 170 12.57 14.75 -6.52
N VAL A 171 11.89 13.86 -5.78
CA VAL A 171 11.88 13.90 -4.33
C VAL A 171 13.25 13.56 -3.78
N ALA A 172 13.89 14.48 -3.04
CA ALA A 172 15.26 14.36 -2.57
C ALA A 172 15.55 13.04 -1.82
N ALA A 173 14.64 12.63 -0.93
CA ALA A 173 14.77 11.40 -0.13
C ALA A 173 14.38 10.13 -0.89
N ALA A 174 13.80 10.23 -2.10
CA ALA A 174 13.31 9.11 -2.88
C ALA A 174 13.24 9.49 -4.38
N PRO A 175 14.39 9.52 -5.08
CA PRO A 175 14.49 10.15 -6.40
C PRO A 175 13.73 9.45 -7.52
N TRP A 176 13.20 8.27 -7.28
CA TRP A 176 12.26 7.58 -8.16
C TRP A 176 10.83 8.12 -8.11
N TRP A 177 10.52 9.06 -7.22
CA TRP A 177 9.26 9.79 -7.18
C TRP A 177 9.42 11.15 -7.86
N LEU A 178 8.62 11.36 -8.89
CA LEU A 178 8.66 12.58 -9.69
C LEU A 178 7.34 13.35 -9.55
N PRO A 179 7.38 14.67 -9.32
CA PRO A 179 6.20 15.53 -9.43
C PRO A 179 5.87 15.68 -10.91
N VAL A 180 4.71 15.19 -11.33
CA VAL A 180 4.31 15.14 -12.75
C VAL A 180 3.11 16.04 -12.98
N LYS A 181 3.30 17.09 -13.75
CA LYS A 181 2.21 17.97 -14.18
C LYS A 181 1.17 17.22 -15.00
N GLY A 182 -0.11 17.44 -14.69
CA GLY A 182 -1.24 16.77 -15.35
C GLY A 182 -1.49 15.33 -14.86
N ALA A 183 -0.65 14.76 -13.99
CA ALA A 183 -0.94 13.49 -13.36
C ALA A 183 -2.05 13.65 -12.31
N ASN A 184 -3.08 12.80 -12.40
CA ASN A 184 -4.22 12.75 -11.52
C ASN A 184 -4.92 11.39 -11.69
N TRP A 185 -6.06 11.17 -11.06
CA TRP A 185 -6.78 9.90 -11.14
C TRP A 185 -7.22 9.51 -12.56
N ARG A 186 -7.39 10.48 -13.49
CA ARG A 186 -7.74 10.23 -14.92
C ARG A 186 -6.50 9.90 -15.75
N HIS A 187 -5.33 10.37 -15.31
CA HIS A 187 -4.04 10.28 -15.99
C HIS A 187 -2.97 9.72 -15.01
N PRO A 188 -3.12 8.45 -14.56
CA PRO A 188 -2.34 7.94 -13.43
C PRO A 188 -0.86 7.70 -13.73
N ASP A 189 -0.47 7.53 -14.99
CA ASP A 189 0.93 7.35 -15.40
C ASP A 189 1.50 8.62 -16.05
N GLY A 190 0.84 9.77 -15.85
CA GLY A 190 1.18 11.05 -16.48
C GLY A 190 0.15 11.53 -17.51
N PRO A 191 0.30 12.76 -18.04
CA PRO A 191 -0.72 13.43 -18.86
C PRO A 191 -1.06 12.70 -20.17
N ASP A 192 -0.20 11.83 -20.66
CA ASP A 192 -0.39 11.02 -21.86
C ASP A 192 -1.02 9.63 -21.57
N SER A 193 -1.40 9.37 -20.34
CA SER A 193 -2.10 8.15 -19.91
C SER A 193 -3.62 8.40 -19.72
N ASN A 194 -4.38 7.31 -19.61
CA ASN A 194 -5.81 7.37 -19.27
C ASN A 194 -6.26 6.08 -18.55
N ILE A 195 -7.49 6.09 -18.01
CA ILE A 195 -8.07 4.97 -17.26
C ILE A 195 -8.93 4.02 -18.08
N THR A 196 -9.05 4.20 -19.40
CA THR A 196 -10.01 3.46 -20.24
C THR A 196 -9.89 1.94 -20.11
N ASN A 197 -8.67 1.43 -20.01
CA ASN A 197 -8.39 -0.02 -19.94
C ASN A 197 -8.12 -0.52 -18.52
N ILE A 198 -8.31 0.32 -17.50
CA ILE A 198 -8.04 0.01 -16.09
C ILE A 198 -9.20 0.47 -15.19
N LEU A 199 -10.43 0.42 -15.69
CA LEU A 199 -11.61 0.84 -14.93
C LEU A 199 -11.86 0.00 -13.68
N ASP A 200 -11.43 -1.25 -13.69
CA ASP A 200 -11.50 -2.22 -12.60
C ASP A 200 -10.24 -2.24 -11.70
N HIS A 201 -9.28 -1.35 -11.93
CA HIS A 201 -8.14 -1.14 -11.03
C HIS A 201 -8.48 -0.14 -9.93
N PRO A 202 -7.73 -0.14 -8.80
CA PRO A 202 -7.93 0.86 -7.75
C PRO A 202 -7.72 2.27 -8.29
N VAL A 203 -8.56 3.21 -7.86
CA VAL A 203 -8.33 4.62 -8.12
C VAL A 203 -7.10 5.09 -7.35
N LEU A 204 -6.23 5.83 -8.02
CA LEU A 204 -4.98 6.36 -7.48
C LEU A 204 -4.97 7.89 -7.60
N HIS A 205 -3.93 8.54 -7.07
CA HIS A 205 -3.80 10.00 -7.08
C HIS A 205 -4.94 10.72 -6.36
N VAL A 206 -5.47 10.09 -5.33
CA VAL A 206 -6.51 10.63 -4.46
C VAL A 206 -5.90 11.01 -3.12
N SER A 207 -6.18 12.23 -2.67
CA SER A 207 -5.82 12.71 -1.35
C SER A 207 -6.72 12.09 -0.27
N TRP A 208 -6.38 12.32 1.00
CA TRP A 208 -7.26 11.92 2.09
C TRP A 208 -8.62 12.63 2.03
N ALA A 209 -8.63 13.92 1.66
CA ALA A 209 -9.86 14.69 1.50
C ALA A 209 -10.73 14.16 0.34
N ASP A 210 -10.11 13.78 -0.80
CA ASP A 210 -10.81 13.17 -1.94
C ASP A 210 -11.46 11.84 -1.54
N ALA A 211 -10.74 11.02 -0.77
CA ALA A 211 -11.24 9.73 -0.27
C ALA A 211 -12.42 9.91 0.69
N VAL A 212 -12.34 10.90 1.60
CA VAL A 212 -13.45 11.26 2.51
C VAL A 212 -14.66 11.75 1.71
N ALA A 213 -14.45 12.60 0.70
CA ALA A 213 -15.54 13.11 -0.14
C ALA A 213 -16.27 12.00 -0.88
N TYR A 214 -15.54 11.05 -1.47
CA TYR A 214 -16.11 9.87 -2.11
C TYR A 214 -16.90 9.01 -1.12
N CYS A 215 -16.29 8.62 0.02
CA CYS A 215 -16.97 7.76 0.99
C CYS A 215 -18.24 8.46 1.53
N SER A 216 -18.19 9.77 1.79
CA SER A 216 -19.35 10.54 2.26
C SER A 216 -20.47 10.58 1.21
N TRP A 217 -20.12 10.79 -0.08
CA TRP A 217 -21.11 10.73 -1.17
C TRP A 217 -21.78 9.36 -1.26
N ALA A 218 -21.01 8.28 -1.04
CA ALA A 218 -21.54 6.92 -0.99
C ALA A 218 -22.27 6.58 0.33
N ASN A 219 -22.50 7.57 1.21
CA ASN A 219 -23.07 7.39 2.55
C ASN A 219 -22.23 6.44 3.43
N ARG A 220 -20.92 6.56 3.36
CA ARG A 220 -19.89 5.75 4.03
C ARG A 220 -18.85 6.68 4.66
N ARG A 221 -17.83 6.08 5.24
CA ARG A 221 -16.64 6.76 5.78
C ARG A 221 -15.38 5.97 5.51
N LEU A 222 -14.21 6.58 5.70
CA LEU A 222 -12.97 5.84 5.77
C LEU A 222 -12.95 4.92 7.01
N PRO A 223 -12.30 3.75 6.95
CA PRO A 223 -12.07 2.92 8.11
C PRO A 223 -11.15 3.62 9.11
N THR A 224 -11.32 3.36 10.41
CA THR A 224 -10.25 3.63 11.37
C THR A 224 -9.08 2.69 11.11
N GLU A 225 -7.88 3.03 11.57
CA GLU A 225 -6.73 2.14 11.47
C GLU A 225 -7.00 0.79 12.16
N ALA A 226 -7.70 0.81 13.28
CA ALA A 226 -8.07 -0.40 14.02
C ALA A 226 -9.06 -1.28 13.25
N GLU A 227 -10.08 -0.69 12.63
CA GLU A 227 -11.03 -1.42 11.78
C GLU A 227 -10.31 -2.03 10.57
N TRP A 228 -9.42 -1.26 9.94
CA TRP A 228 -8.65 -1.73 8.80
C TRP A 228 -7.75 -2.91 9.18
N GLU A 229 -7.00 -2.82 10.29
CA GLU A 229 -6.11 -3.89 10.72
C GLU A 229 -6.87 -5.13 11.17
N TYR A 230 -7.98 -4.97 11.90
CA TYR A 230 -8.88 -6.07 12.27
C TYR A 230 -9.39 -6.82 11.05
N ALA A 231 -9.87 -6.06 10.06
CA ALA A 231 -10.34 -6.59 8.77
C ALA A 231 -9.22 -7.31 7.99
N CYS A 232 -8.02 -6.71 7.93
CA CYS A 232 -6.84 -7.31 7.29
C CYS A 232 -6.48 -8.66 7.91
N ARG A 233 -6.50 -8.77 9.23
CA ARG A 233 -6.17 -10.01 9.94
C ARG A 233 -7.15 -11.14 9.66
N GLY A 234 -8.38 -10.86 9.23
CA GLY A 234 -9.36 -11.88 8.85
C GLY A 234 -9.60 -12.95 9.92
N GLY A 235 -9.57 -12.58 11.20
CA GLY A 235 -9.71 -13.50 12.34
C GLY A 235 -8.43 -14.27 12.72
N LEU A 236 -7.34 -14.12 11.98
CA LEU A 236 -6.06 -14.77 12.30
C LEU A 236 -5.33 -14.01 13.42
N LYS A 237 -4.79 -14.76 14.38
CA LYS A 237 -3.98 -14.23 15.49
C LYS A 237 -2.50 -14.36 15.17
N ASP A 238 -1.73 -13.32 15.46
CA ASP A 238 -0.25 -13.29 15.31
C ASP A 238 0.23 -13.76 13.92
N ARG A 239 -0.45 -13.28 12.87
CA ARG A 239 -0.06 -13.53 11.49
C ARG A 239 0.31 -12.22 10.80
N ARG A 240 1.37 -12.29 10.00
CA ARG A 240 1.92 -11.14 9.26
C ARG A 240 1.00 -10.69 8.12
N TYR A 241 0.43 -11.66 7.41
CA TYR A 241 -0.35 -11.40 6.20
C TYR A 241 -1.82 -11.81 6.40
N PRO A 242 -2.73 -11.30 5.59
CA PRO A 242 -4.15 -11.67 5.65
C PRO A 242 -4.43 -13.17 5.52
N TRP A 243 -3.46 -13.95 5.04
CA TRP A 243 -3.54 -15.40 4.79
C TRP A 243 -2.60 -16.24 5.67
N GLY A 244 -1.77 -15.63 6.51
CA GLY A 244 -0.84 -16.35 7.40
C GLY A 244 0.57 -15.76 7.44
N ASN A 245 1.59 -16.62 7.63
CA ASN A 245 2.98 -16.16 7.78
C ASN A 245 3.87 -16.38 6.56
N LYS A 246 3.45 -17.18 5.57
CA LYS A 246 4.20 -17.38 4.33
C LYS A 246 3.75 -16.35 3.30
N LEU A 247 4.70 -15.60 2.73
CA LEU A 247 4.39 -14.61 1.69
C LEU A 247 3.74 -15.30 0.49
N ASN A 248 4.37 -16.34 -0.04
CA ASN A 248 3.91 -17.10 -1.19
C ASN A 248 3.53 -18.54 -0.77
N PRO A 249 2.29 -18.78 -0.27
CA PRO A 249 1.85 -20.13 0.09
C PRO A 249 1.87 -21.05 -1.12
N LYS A 250 2.50 -22.21 -0.97
CA LYS A 250 2.65 -23.21 -2.06
C LYS A 250 3.30 -22.63 -3.34
N GLY A 251 4.11 -21.59 -3.22
CA GLY A 251 4.76 -20.92 -4.35
C GLY A 251 3.84 -20.00 -5.16
N GLN A 252 2.62 -19.71 -4.69
CA GLN A 252 1.68 -18.82 -5.36
C GLN A 252 1.71 -17.42 -4.75
N HIS A 253 1.62 -16.39 -5.59
CA HIS A 253 1.44 -15.01 -5.15
C HIS A 253 0.02 -14.80 -4.62
N TYR A 254 -0.10 -14.12 -3.48
CA TYR A 254 -1.37 -13.80 -2.82
C TYR A 254 -1.60 -12.29 -2.73
N ALA A 255 -0.70 -11.50 -3.30
CA ALA A 255 -0.78 -10.05 -3.37
C ALA A 255 0.04 -9.54 -4.55
N ASN A 256 -0.34 -8.37 -5.07
CA ASN A 256 0.42 -7.61 -6.05
C ASN A 256 1.52 -6.82 -5.32
N LEU A 257 2.76 -7.24 -5.47
CA LEU A 257 3.94 -6.67 -4.84
C LEU A 257 5.08 -6.53 -5.86
N TRP A 258 6.10 -5.76 -5.51
CA TRP A 258 7.30 -5.68 -6.33
C TRP A 258 8.14 -6.96 -6.22
N GLN A 259 8.59 -7.47 -7.38
CA GLN A 259 9.57 -8.55 -7.48
C GLN A 259 10.80 -8.07 -8.27
N GLY A 260 11.99 -8.44 -7.80
CA GLY A 260 13.25 -8.05 -8.45
C GLY A 260 13.93 -6.86 -7.78
N ASP A 261 14.73 -6.12 -8.55
CA ASP A 261 15.59 -5.04 -8.06
C ASP A 261 14.89 -3.69 -8.12
N PHE A 262 14.50 -3.18 -6.96
CA PHE A 262 13.86 -1.87 -6.88
C PHE A 262 14.90 -0.72 -6.86
N PRO A 263 14.66 0.38 -7.57
CA PRO A 263 13.49 0.72 -8.41
C PRO A 263 13.66 0.36 -9.89
N ASN A 264 14.70 -0.41 -10.25
CA ASN A 264 15.20 -0.55 -11.60
C ASN A 264 14.45 -1.60 -12.43
N HIS A 265 14.06 -2.71 -11.82
CA HIS A 265 13.48 -3.84 -12.53
C HIS A 265 12.46 -4.59 -11.69
N ASN A 266 11.20 -4.57 -12.13
CA ASN A 266 10.16 -5.44 -11.62
C ASN A 266 10.02 -6.65 -12.55
N SER A 267 10.31 -7.86 -12.05
CA SER A 267 10.18 -9.10 -12.84
C SER A 267 8.72 -9.53 -13.05
N ALA A 268 7.78 -8.91 -12.34
CA ALA A 268 6.33 -9.17 -12.45
C ALA A 268 5.95 -10.66 -12.35
N GLU A 269 6.58 -11.39 -11.42
CA GLU A 269 6.28 -12.82 -11.20
C GLU A 269 4.85 -13.05 -10.70
N ASP A 270 4.22 -12.04 -10.11
CA ASP A 270 2.81 -12.03 -9.71
C ASP A 270 1.85 -11.73 -10.87
N GLY A 271 2.37 -11.39 -12.05
CA GLY A 271 1.63 -11.07 -13.27
C GLY A 271 1.46 -9.58 -13.54
N TYR A 272 1.95 -8.68 -12.67
CA TYR A 272 1.66 -7.25 -12.78
C TYR A 272 2.90 -6.38 -12.56
N ILE A 273 3.09 -5.38 -13.43
CA ILE A 273 4.15 -4.37 -13.30
C ILE A 273 3.67 -3.18 -12.46
N LYS A 274 2.37 -2.87 -12.52
CA LYS A 274 1.66 -1.80 -11.83
C LYS A 274 0.52 -2.39 -10.99
N THR A 275 -0.51 -1.61 -10.71
CA THR A 275 -1.71 -2.16 -10.08
C THR A 275 -2.32 -3.29 -10.90
N SER A 276 -2.97 -4.21 -10.21
CA SER A 276 -3.81 -5.25 -10.81
C SER A 276 -5.28 -4.83 -10.78
N PRO A 277 -6.15 -5.42 -11.61
CA PRO A 277 -7.58 -5.38 -11.35
C PRO A 277 -7.87 -5.80 -9.91
N VAL A 278 -8.79 -5.12 -9.24
CA VAL A 278 -9.18 -5.52 -7.89
C VAL A 278 -9.67 -6.97 -7.86
N LYS A 279 -9.44 -7.68 -6.76
CA LYS A 279 -9.76 -9.12 -6.59
C LYS A 279 -8.96 -10.07 -7.48
N SER A 280 -7.80 -9.67 -7.98
CA SER A 280 -6.92 -10.56 -8.74
C SER A 280 -6.28 -11.64 -7.87
N PHE A 281 -6.24 -11.45 -6.56
CA PHE A 281 -5.65 -12.37 -5.59
C PHE A 281 -6.71 -12.90 -4.60
N PRO A 282 -6.43 -14.00 -3.87
CA PRO A 282 -7.40 -14.60 -2.96
C PRO A 282 -7.83 -13.66 -1.83
N ALA A 283 -9.12 -13.69 -1.49
CA ALA A 283 -9.65 -13.00 -0.32
C ALA A 283 -9.14 -13.62 0.98
N ASN A 284 -9.12 -12.81 2.05
CA ASN A 284 -8.96 -13.33 3.41
C ASN A 284 -10.24 -14.02 3.92
N ALA A 285 -10.22 -14.53 5.15
CA ALA A 285 -11.35 -15.28 5.71
C ALA A 285 -12.62 -14.43 5.95
N PHE A 286 -12.52 -13.10 5.92
CA PHE A 286 -13.68 -12.21 5.97
C PHE A 286 -14.24 -11.87 4.58
N GLY A 287 -13.65 -12.41 3.51
CA GLY A 287 -14.06 -12.13 2.14
C GLY A 287 -13.51 -10.81 1.58
N LEU A 288 -12.45 -10.28 2.18
CA LEU A 288 -11.81 -9.03 1.78
C LEU A 288 -10.60 -9.31 0.90
N TYR A 289 -10.52 -8.62 -0.23
CA TYR A 289 -9.47 -8.73 -1.23
C TYR A 289 -8.45 -7.59 -1.07
N ASP A 290 -7.24 -7.82 -1.56
CA ASP A 290 -6.20 -6.82 -1.73
C ASP A 290 -5.81 -6.06 -0.44
N MET A 291 -6.02 -6.70 0.74
CA MET A 291 -5.64 -6.14 2.05
C MET A 291 -4.11 -6.07 2.25
N ALA A 292 -3.34 -6.48 1.27
CA ALA A 292 -1.88 -6.35 1.22
C ALA A 292 -1.44 -6.20 -0.22
N GLY A 293 -0.58 -5.22 -0.52
CA GLY A 293 -0.12 -4.90 -1.87
C GLY A 293 -1.14 -4.08 -2.67
N ASN A 294 -1.02 -4.09 -3.98
CA ASN A 294 -1.82 -3.35 -4.96
C ASN A 294 -1.76 -1.84 -4.75
N ALA A 295 -2.60 -1.25 -3.92
CA ALA A 295 -2.56 0.16 -3.57
C ALA A 295 -2.50 0.37 -2.05
N TRP A 296 -1.77 1.39 -1.58
CA TRP A 296 -1.92 1.90 -0.23
C TRP A 296 -3.35 2.37 -0.02
N GLU A 297 -3.84 2.25 1.20
CA GLU A 297 -5.19 2.64 1.57
C GLU A 297 -5.20 3.66 2.70
N TRP A 298 -5.85 4.81 2.47
CA TRP A 298 -6.10 5.79 3.50
C TRP A 298 -6.99 5.25 4.62
N THR A 299 -6.67 5.65 5.87
CA THR A 299 -7.55 5.48 7.03
C THR A 299 -7.94 6.84 7.61
N SER A 300 -8.88 6.88 8.55
CA SER A 300 -9.34 8.14 9.16
C SER A 300 -8.36 8.75 10.15
N ASP A 301 -7.47 7.93 10.72
CA ASP A 301 -6.66 8.25 11.88
C ASP A 301 -5.53 9.23 11.55
N TRP A 302 -5.25 10.12 12.50
CA TRP A 302 -4.01 10.89 12.49
C TRP A 302 -2.83 10.00 12.89
N TRP A 303 -1.69 10.26 12.31
CA TRP A 303 -0.46 9.55 12.58
C TRP A 303 0.10 9.81 13.97
N THR A 304 0.47 8.73 14.66
CA THR A 304 1.32 8.75 15.85
C THR A 304 2.15 7.47 15.88
N VAL A 305 3.34 7.53 16.44
CA VAL A 305 4.19 6.35 16.70
C VAL A 305 4.14 5.93 18.19
N HIS A 306 3.42 6.70 19.00
CA HIS A 306 3.31 6.47 20.44
C HIS A 306 1.99 5.78 20.75
N HIS A 307 2.06 4.54 21.23
CA HIS A 307 0.92 3.76 21.64
C HIS A 307 1.10 3.26 23.06
N THR A 308 -0.02 3.06 23.78
CA THR A 308 -0.05 2.42 25.09
C THR A 308 -0.44 0.95 24.93
N THR A 309 -0.22 0.14 25.97
CA THR A 309 -0.67 -1.25 26.05
C THR A 309 -2.10 -1.38 26.60
N ASP A 310 -2.74 -0.24 26.94
CA ASP A 310 -4.09 -0.23 27.49
C ASP A 310 -5.10 -0.79 26.50
N GLN A 311 -6.08 -1.51 27.05
CA GLN A 311 -7.21 -1.99 26.25
C GLN A 311 -8.03 -0.79 25.72
N GLN A 312 -8.38 -0.84 24.45
CA GLN A 312 -9.14 0.21 23.78
C GLN A 312 -10.40 -0.34 23.11
N HIS A 313 -11.43 0.50 23.03
CA HIS A 313 -12.67 0.20 22.31
C HIS A 313 -12.88 1.22 21.21
N ASN A 314 -12.99 0.76 19.96
CA ASN A 314 -13.14 1.58 18.75
C ASN A 314 -12.16 2.77 18.71
N PRO A 315 -10.83 2.56 18.83
CA PRO A 315 -9.89 3.66 18.82
C PRO A 315 -9.92 4.38 17.46
N MET A 316 -9.76 5.70 17.52
CA MET A 316 -9.77 6.60 16.35
C MET A 316 -8.45 7.36 16.18
N GLY A 317 -7.40 6.92 16.88
CA GLY A 317 -6.12 7.62 16.92
C GLY A 317 -6.17 8.96 17.69
N PRO A 318 -5.11 9.79 17.59
CA PRO A 318 -5.09 11.11 18.22
C PRO A 318 -6.12 12.05 17.58
N PRO A 319 -6.60 13.09 18.32
CA PRO A 319 -7.63 14.02 17.82
C PRO A 319 -7.15 14.96 16.71
N SER A 320 -5.84 15.12 16.56
CA SER A 320 -5.20 15.98 15.54
C SER A 320 -3.79 15.51 15.24
N GLY A 321 -3.24 15.97 14.12
CA GLY A 321 -1.89 15.64 13.66
C GLY A 321 -1.55 16.37 12.37
N THR A 322 -0.41 16.05 11.79
CA THR A 322 0.06 16.59 10.50
C THR A 322 -0.14 15.60 9.36
N ASP A 323 -0.04 14.32 9.67
CA ASP A 323 -0.09 13.24 8.69
C ASP A 323 -1.24 12.28 9.01
N LYS A 324 -1.82 11.67 7.98
CA LYS A 324 -2.84 10.62 8.07
C LYS A 324 -2.22 9.24 7.88
N VAL A 325 -2.78 8.25 8.57
CA VAL A 325 -2.34 6.86 8.46
C VAL A 325 -2.79 6.26 7.14
N LYS A 326 -1.91 5.49 6.51
CA LYS A 326 -2.22 4.59 5.40
C LYS A 326 -1.71 3.19 5.69
N LYS A 327 -2.39 2.18 5.15
CA LYS A 327 -2.19 0.76 5.42
C LYS A 327 -2.02 -0.05 4.13
N GLY A 328 -1.57 -1.29 4.27
CA GLY A 328 -1.59 -2.34 3.23
C GLY A 328 -0.35 -2.46 2.37
N GLY A 329 0.46 -1.43 2.22
CA GLY A 329 1.51 -1.42 1.20
C GLY A 329 0.94 -1.26 -0.21
N SER A 330 1.76 -1.42 -1.24
CA SER A 330 1.34 -1.29 -2.64
C SER A 330 2.15 -2.20 -3.56
N TYR A 331 1.81 -2.21 -4.84
CA TYR A 331 2.56 -2.92 -5.90
C TYR A 331 4.06 -2.56 -5.95
N MET A 332 4.45 -1.43 -5.36
CA MET A 332 5.85 -1.00 -5.28
C MET A 332 6.60 -1.59 -4.08
N CYS A 333 5.93 -2.28 -3.16
CA CYS A 333 6.55 -2.73 -1.92
C CYS A 333 7.30 -4.05 -2.09
N HIS A 334 8.54 -4.07 -1.57
CA HIS A 334 9.39 -5.26 -1.49
C HIS A 334 10.06 -5.36 -0.11
N LYS A 335 10.36 -6.58 0.33
CA LYS A 335 10.92 -6.87 1.67
C LYS A 335 12.19 -6.06 1.98
N SER A 336 13.02 -5.78 0.97
CA SER A 336 14.33 -5.14 1.18
C SER A 336 14.25 -3.64 1.52
N TYR A 337 13.15 -2.96 1.17
CA TYR A 337 13.06 -1.50 1.33
C TYR A 337 11.67 -0.98 1.74
N CYS A 338 10.60 -1.75 1.54
CA CYS A 338 9.23 -1.37 1.91
C CYS A 338 8.48 -2.58 2.50
N TYR A 339 8.91 -3.06 3.66
CA TYR A 339 8.28 -4.22 4.30
C TYR A 339 6.97 -3.83 5.00
N ARG A 340 6.08 -3.10 4.28
CA ARG A 340 4.85 -2.54 4.84
C ARG A 340 3.56 -3.19 4.33
N TYR A 341 3.64 -4.32 3.64
CA TYR A 341 2.49 -5.13 3.20
C TYR A 341 2.11 -6.21 4.23
N ARG A 342 2.25 -5.90 5.52
CA ARG A 342 1.87 -6.71 6.68
C ARG A 342 0.67 -6.07 7.37
N CYS A 343 -0.21 -6.86 8.01
CA CYS A 343 -1.42 -6.31 8.62
C CYS A 343 -1.12 -5.26 9.69
N GLU A 344 -0.09 -5.47 10.53
CA GLU A 344 0.35 -4.54 11.57
C GLU A 344 1.12 -3.34 11.02
N ALA A 345 1.67 -3.45 9.81
CA ALA A 345 2.49 -2.38 9.24
C ALA A 345 1.65 -1.15 8.88
N ARG A 346 2.28 0.00 8.93
CA ARG A 346 1.65 1.29 8.78
C ARG A 346 2.61 2.30 8.15
N SER A 347 2.08 3.34 7.57
CA SER A 347 2.84 4.50 7.06
C SER A 347 1.95 5.74 7.09
N GLN A 348 2.49 6.88 6.69
CA GLN A 348 1.78 8.15 6.73
C GLN A 348 2.01 8.97 5.45
N ASN A 349 1.14 9.95 5.25
CA ASN A 349 1.34 11.11 4.39
C ASN A 349 0.53 12.29 4.90
N THR A 350 0.88 13.51 4.47
CA THR A 350 0.02 14.69 4.67
C THR A 350 -1.33 14.46 3.97
N PRO A 351 -2.44 15.00 4.51
CA PRO A 351 -3.79 14.76 3.98
C PRO A 351 -3.95 15.15 2.50
N ASP A 352 -3.18 16.14 2.03
CA ASP A 352 -3.17 16.65 0.66
C ASP A 352 -2.29 15.85 -0.31
N SER A 353 -1.59 14.82 0.17
CA SER A 353 -0.73 13.98 -0.66
C SER A 353 -1.53 13.11 -1.62
N ALA A 354 -1.04 13.01 -2.86
CA ALA A 354 -1.56 12.12 -3.88
C ALA A 354 -0.39 11.44 -4.61
N ALA A 355 -0.53 10.17 -4.96
CA ALA A 355 0.54 9.41 -5.60
C ALA A 355 0.01 8.25 -6.45
N SER A 356 0.85 7.77 -7.38
CA SER A 356 0.54 6.66 -8.29
C SER A 356 0.41 5.28 -7.63
N ASN A 357 0.41 5.21 -6.30
CA ASN A 357 0.25 3.97 -5.54
C ASN A 357 -0.65 4.11 -4.30
N LEU A 358 -1.45 5.17 -4.23
CA LEU A 358 -2.24 5.53 -3.05
C LEU A 358 -3.72 5.70 -3.42
N GLY A 359 -4.54 4.85 -2.83
CA GLY A 359 -5.99 4.76 -2.98
C GLY A 359 -6.68 4.60 -1.62
N PHE A 360 -7.86 3.94 -1.58
CA PHE A 360 -8.65 3.76 -0.37
C PHE A 360 -9.78 2.74 -0.56
N ARG A 361 -10.42 2.34 0.53
CA ARG A 361 -11.73 1.68 0.60
C ARG A 361 -12.58 2.31 1.68
N CYS A 362 -13.90 2.13 1.62
CA CYS A 362 -14.82 2.70 2.59
C CYS A 362 -15.42 1.64 3.53
N VAL A 363 -15.96 2.12 4.66
CA VAL A 363 -16.73 1.35 5.63
C VAL A 363 -18.07 2.02 5.95
N SER A 364 -19.04 1.25 6.46
CA SER A 364 -20.34 1.73 6.94
C SER A 364 -20.74 1.02 8.22
N GLN A 365 -21.53 1.68 9.06
CA GLN A 365 -22.09 1.07 10.29
C GLN A 365 -23.38 0.30 10.02
N GLY A 366 -24.03 0.48 8.87
CA GLY A 366 -25.26 -0.21 8.48
C GLY A 366 -25.19 -0.77 7.07
N GLN A 367 -25.96 -1.83 6.80
CA GLN A 367 -26.17 -2.32 5.45
C GLN A 367 -27.04 -1.29 4.71
N GLN A 368 -26.61 -0.87 3.55
CA GLN A 368 -27.37 0.03 2.66
C GLN A 368 -28.17 -0.76 1.65
#